data_cb0da96321cc90543cbedfb1b40f2f9b
#
_entry.id   cb0da96321cc90543cbedfb1b40f2f9b
#
_cell.length_a   1.000
_cell.length_b   1.000
_cell.length_c   1.000
_cell.angle_alpha   90.00
_cell.angle_beta   90.00
_cell.angle_gamma   90.00
#
_symmetry.space_group_name_H-M   'P 1'
#
loop_
_entity.id
_entity.type
_entity.pdbx_description
1 polymer ?
#
loop_
_entity_poly.entity_id
_entity_poly.type
_entity_poly.pdbx_seq_one_letter_code
_entity_poly.pdbx_strand_id
1 'polypeptide(L)'
;LTPESSLKQDEYAFEYDNPFGPTIKRLKMSEDLLERWIKCTDEAITNKAPANDTLVGEIEYEYKISHDLLKKYDVQNFLLGAVKDYVVYCLERTQYGDSKVIPDTKIHMGAFWVNSMYEGEYNPLHMHPGCTVSATLFVKVPEYNERKSTGLKSRIGTGTTDGRLEMIHNCANSLTLESGTFRVHPKPGEVYIWPSTLLHTVYPFIGKGERRSVAFNATHLLPTETLYDQPHIASYNKRYDKGVQVVGEAL
;
A
#
# COMPACT_ATOMS: atom_id res chain seq x y z
N LEU A 1 8.17 5.33 -24.65
CA LEU A 1 8.44 3.87 -24.66
C LEU A 1 8.23 3.41 -23.21
N THR A 2 7.13 2.70 -22.96
CA THR A 2 6.92 2.04 -21.68
C THR A 2 7.91 0.88 -21.56
N PRO A 3 8.65 0.73 -20.45
CA PRO A 3 9.48 -0.44 -20.25
C PRO A 3 8.59 -1.68 -20.30
N GLU A 4 9.01 -2.69 -21.04
CA GLU A 4 8.33 -3.99 -20.99
C GLU A 4 8.45 -4.55 -19.57
N SER A 5 7.31 -4.71 -18.91
CA SER A 5 7.22 -5.30 -17.59
C SER A 5 7.76 -6.73 -17.64
N SER A 6 8.67 -7.06 -16.72
CA SER A 6 9.22 -8.42 -16.58
C SER A 6 8.18 -9.42 -16.03
N LEU A 7 6.97 -8.96 -15.75
CA LEU A 7 5.88 -9.73 -15.17
C LEU A 7 5.03 -10.34 -16.31
N LYS A 8 4.62 -11.59 -16.15
CA LYS A 8 3.75 -12.25 -17.13
C LYS A 8 2.44 -11.47 -17.24
N GLN A 9 2.16 -10.91 -18.40
CA GLN A 9 0.98 -10.06 -18.66
C GLN A 9 -0.36 -10.75 -18.38
N ASP A 10 -0.38 -12.07 -18.25
CA ASP A 10 -1.60 -12.85 -18.07
C ASP A 10 -2.12 -12.86 -16.62
N GLU A 11 -1.34 -12.37 -15.65
CA GLU A 11 -1.73 -12.42 -14.22
C GLU A 11 -2.42 -11.14 -13.74
N TYR A 12 -2.26 -9.99 -14.41
CA TYR A 12 -2.84 -8.70 -13.98
C TYR A 12 -2.78 -7.63 -15.06
N ALA A 13 -3.71 -6.65 -14.97
CA ALA A 13 -3.64 -5.39 -15.68
C ALA A 13 -3.22 -4.29 -14.71
N PHE A 14 -2.35 -3.38 -15.13
CA PHE A 14 -1.91 -2.25 -14.30
C PHE A 14 -1.98 -0.93 -15.05
N GLU A 15 -2.08 0.15 -14.28
CA GLU A 15 -2.02 1.51 -14.76
C GLU A 15 -1.14 2.35 -13.82
N TYR A 16 -0.48 3.35 -14.37
CA TYR A 16 0.18 4.38 -13.59
C TYR A 16 -0.69 5.62 -13.52
N ASP A 17 -1.14 5.95 -12.32
CA ASP A 17 -1.82 7.20 -12.06
C ASP A 17 -0.80 8.24 -11.56
N ASN A 18 -0.78 9.40 -12.21
CA ASN A 18 0.11 10.52 -11.87
C ASN A 18 -0.70 11.80 -11.69
N PRO A 19 -1.66 11.82 -10.74
CA PRO A 19 -2.60 12.93 -10.60
C PRO A 19 -1.95 14.22 -10.08
N PHE A 20 -0.76 14.08 -9.50
CA PHE A 20 0.10 15.16 -8.99
C PHE A 20 1.55 14.66 -8.97
N GLY A 21 2.51 15.33 -8.35
CA GLY A 21 3.94 14.99 -8.40
C GLY A 21 4.30 13.51 -8.11
N PRO A 22 3.84 12.88 -7.01
CA PRO A 22 4.10 11.47 -6.74
C PRO A 22 3.40 10.54 -7.72
N THR A 23 4.10 9.54 -8.21
CA THR A 23 3.50 8.47 -9.02
C THR A 23 2.75 7.49 -8.13
N ILE A 24 1.55 7.09 -8.57
CA ILE A 24 0.77 6.01 -7.97
C ILE A 24 0.61 4.92 -9.02
N LYS A 25 1.05 3.70 -8.71
CA LYS A 25 0.78 2.52 -9.55
C LYS A 25 -0.51 1.85 -9.08
N ARG A 26 -1.41 1.58 -10.01
CA ARG A 26 -2.60 0.79 -9.80
C ARG A 26 -2.53 -0.46 -10.67
N LEU A 27 -2.87 -1.60 -10.10
CA LEU A 27 -2.96 -2.86 -10.83
C LEU A 27 -4.12 -3.70 -10.28
N LYS A 28 -4.59 -4.64 -11.08
CA LYS A 28 -5.66 -5.57 -10.70
C LYS A 28 -5.15 -6.99 -10.81
N MET A 29 -5.29 -7.74 -9.72
CA MET A 29 -4.93 -9.15 -9.66
C MET A 29 -5.94 -10.01 -10.42
N SER A 30 -5.48 -11.20 -10.85
CA SER A 30 -6.37 -12.26 -11.32
C SER A 30 -7.26 -12.77 -10.17
N GLU A 31 -8.37 -13.41 -10.52
CA GLU A 31 -9.28 -14.01 -9.53
C GLU A 31 -8.59 -15.09 -8.71
N ASP A 32 -7.75 -15.93 -9.33
CA ASP A 32 -6.96 -16.95 -8.64
C ASP A 32 -6.02 -16.34 -7.59
N LEU A 33 -5.31 -15.27 -7.95
CA LEU A 33 -4.42 -14.59 -7.01
C LEU A 33 -5.19 -13.94 -5.87
N LEU A 34 -6.36 -13.36 -6.14
CA LEU A 34 -7.24 -12.83 -5.10
C LEU A 34 -7.72 -13.93 -4.16
N GLU A 35 -8.11 -15.10 -4.66
CA GLU A 35 -8.50 -16.23 -3.82
C GLU A 35 -7.35 -16.71 -2.92
N ARG A 36 -6.12 -16.74 -3.44
CA ARG A 36 -4.93 -17.06 -2.65
C ARG A 36 -4.72 -16.04 -1.53
N TRP A 37 -4.91 -14.75 -1.81
CA TRP A 37 -4.84 -13.70 -0.80
C TRP A 37 -5.96 -13.80 0.25
N ILE A 38 -7.17 -14.18 -0.13
CA ILE A 38 -8.27 -14.44 0.82
C ILE A 38 -7.84 -15.52 1.82
N LYS A 39 -7.36 -16.67 1.33
CA LYS A 39 -6.90 -17.79 2.17
C LYS A 39 -5.72 -17.40 3.06
N CYS A 40 -4.74 -16.67 2.52
CA CYS A 40 -3.59 -16.18 3.26
C CYS A 40 -3.99 -15.26 4.42
N THR A 41 -4.90 -14.32 4.16
CA THR A 41 -5.38 -13.39 5.19
C THR A 41 -6.32 -14.04 6.19
N ASP A 42 -7.14 -15.01 5.80
CA ASP A 42 -7.97 -15.81 6.73
C ASP A 42 -7.07 -16.55 7.75
N GLU A 43 -5.98 -17.16 7.29
CA GLU A 43 -5.03 -17.84 8.18
C GLU A 43 -4.26 -16.84 9.06
N ALA A 44 -3.85 -15.68 8.53
CA ALA A 44 -3.17 -14.66 9.32
C ALA A 44 -4.08 -14.12 10.44
N ILE A 45 -5.36 -13.89 10.16
CA ILE A 45 -6.36 -13.48 11.16
C ILE A 45 -6.55 -14.58 12.21
N THR A 46 -6.56 -15.85 11.79
CA THR A 46 -6.68 -16.99 12.72
C THR A 46 -5.49 -17.11 13.65
N ASN A 47 -4.28 -16.83 13.14
CA ASN A 47 -3.03 -16.88 13.91
C ASN A 47 -2.90 -15.73 14.91
N LYS A 48 -3.62 -14.62 14.72
CA LYS A 48 -3.70 -13.48 15.64
C LYS A 48 -2.35 -12.89 16.06
N ALA A 49 -1.35 -12.91 15.18
CA ALA A 49 -0.07 -12.24 15.45
C ALA A 49 -0.26 -10.72 15.38
N PRO A 50 -0.25 -9.98 16.51
CA PRO A 50 -0.65 -8.57 16.52
C PRO A 50 0.33 -7.71 15.70
N ALA A 51 -0.21 -6.71 15.01
CA ALA A 51 0.55 -5.71 14.28
C ALA A 51 0.44 -4.32 14.90
N ASN A 52 -0.54 -4.10 15.77
CA ASN A 52 -1.01 -2.81 16.27
C ASN A 52 0.06 -1.98 17.01
N ASP A 53 1.08 -2.59 17.62
CA ASP A 53 2.10 -1.88 18.42
C ASP A 53 2.83 -0.75 17.68
N THR A 54 2.75 -0.72 16.34
CA THR A 54 3.47 0.24 15.49
C THR A 54 2.56 0.91 14.48
N LEU A 55 1.28 0.57 14.46
CA LEU A 55 0.29 1.10 13.52
C LEU A 55 -0.52 2.22 14.17
N VAL A 56 -1.04 3.11 13.34
CA VAL A 56 -1.81 4.29 13.79
C VAL A 56 -3.32 4.11 13.62
N GLY A 57 -3.74 2.95 13.11
CA GLY A 57 -5.15 2.65 12.82
C GLY A 57 -5.98 2.58 14.11
N GLU A 58 -7.16 3.16 14.07
CA GLU A 58 -8.23 2.91 15.03
C GLU A 58 -9.04 1.70 14.55
N ILE A 59 -8.33 0.55 14.47
CA ILE A 59 -8.80 -0.73 13.93
C ILE A 59 -8.50 -1.81 14.94
N GLU A 60 -9.52 -2.59 15.31
CA GLU A 60 -9.38 -3.63 16.33
C GLU A 60 -8.53 -4.82 15.85
N TYR A 61 -8.66 -5.18 14.58
CA TYR A 61 -8.07 -6.40 14.03
C TYR A 61 -7.01 -6.09 12.98
N GLU A 62 -5.78 -5.87 13.45
CA GLU A 62 -4.59 -5.70 12.62
C GLU A 62 -3.57 -6.79 12.96
N TYR A 63 -3.27 -7.66 11.98
CA TYR A 63 -2.42 -8.83 12.22
C TYR A 63 -1.28 -8.92 11.21
N LYS A 64 -0.11 -9.32 11.69
CA LYS A 64 1.08 -9.58 10.86
C LYS A 64 0.84 -10.78 9.95
N ILE A 65 1.31 -10.66 8.72
CA ILE A 65 1.39 -11.77 7.77
C ILE A 65 2.87 -12.18 7.71
N SER A 66 3.17 -13.41 8.12
CA SER A 66 4.54 -13.92 8.08
C SER A 66 4.98 -14.24 6.66
N HIS A 67 6.28 -14.19 6.41
CA HIS A 67 6.84 -14.61 5.11
C HIS A 67 6.54 -16.08 4.77
N ASP A 68 6.39 -16.93 5.77
CA ASP A 68 6.00 -18.33 5.56
C ASP A 68 4.57 -18.43 4.99
N LEU A 69 3.64 -17.59 5.47
CA LEU A 69 2.30 -17.52 4.90
C LEU A 69 2.34 -16.98 3.46
N LEU A 70 3.11 -15.95 3.20
CA LEU A 70 3.26 -15.39 1.86
C LEU A 70 3.81 -16.43 0.88
N LYS A 71 4.79 -17.23 1.29
CA LYS A 71 5.36 -18.33 0.51
C LYS A 71 4.36 -19.49 0.35
N LYS A 72 3.69 -19.90 1.44
CA LYS A 72 2.70 -20.98 1.44
C LYS A 72 1.60 -20.76 0.40
N TYR A 73 1.13 -19.52 0.26
CA TYR A 73 0.07 -19.16 -0.68
C TYR A 73 0.59 -18.65 -2.02
N ASP A 74 1.91 -18.59 -2.21
CA ASP A 74 2.59 -18.10 -3.42
C ASP A 74 2.07 -16.72 -3.88
N VAL A 75 2.04 -15.77 -2.94
CA VAL A 75 1.52 -14.42 -3.19
C VAL A 75 2.60 -13.34 -3.16
N GLN A 76 3.81 -13.66 -2.68
CA GLN A 76 4.88 -12.68 -2.51
C GLN A 76 5.52 -12.26 -3.83
N ASN A 77 5.78 -13.20 -4.73
CA ASN A 77 6.53 -12.96 -5.96
C ASN A 77 5.85 -11.95 -6.88
N PHE A 78 4.52 -12.01 -6.95
CA PHE A 78 3.72 -11.04 -7.69
C PHE A 78 3.95 -9.60 -7.17
N LEU A 79 3.91 -9.40 -5.85
CA LEU A 79 4.10 -8.07 -5.25
C LEU A 79 5.54 -7.58 -5.39
N LEU A 80 6.52 -8.47 -5.25
CA LEU A 80 7.92 -8.12 -5.48
C LEU A 80 8.14 -7.60 -6.90
N GLY A 81 7.63 -8.31 -7.91
CA GLY A 81 7.68 -7.87 -9.30
C GLY A 81 6.98 -6.53 -9.51
N ALA A 82 5.78 -6.36 -8.94
CA ALA A 82 5.01 -5.14 -9.07
C ALA A 82 5.72 -3.92 -8.44
N VAL A 83 6.37 -4.11 -7.28
CA VAL A 83 7.16 -3.06 -6.62
C VAL A 83 8.43 -2.75 -7.42
N LYS A 84 9.15 -3.77 -7.91
CA LYS A 84 10.36 -3.55 -8.71
C LYS A 84 10.04 -2.71 -9.96
N ASP A 85 9.01 -3.08 -10.69
CA ASP A 85 8.56 -2.37 -11.87
C ASP A 85 8.14 -0.91 -11.55
N TYR A 86 7.43 -0.70 -10.44
CA TYR A 86 7.09 0.63 -9.95
C TYR A 86 8.33 1.48 -9.64
N VAL A 87 9.30 0.92 -8.93
CA VAL A 87 10.54 1.61 -8.56
C VAL A 87 11.35 1.98 -9.80
N VAL A 88 11.54 1.04 -10.73
CA VAL A 88 12.22 1.30 -12.00
C VAL A 88 11.54 2.45 -12.75
N TYR A 89 10.22 2.40 -12.90
CA TYR A 89 9.45 3.46 -13.55
C TYR A 89 9.66 4.83 -12.89
N CYS A 90 9.68 4.89 -11.54
CA CYS A 90 9.92 6.13 -10.82
C CYS A 90 11.36 6.64 -11.00
N LEU A 91 12.35 5.76 -10.92
CA LEU A 91 13.76 6.11 -11.06
C LEU A 91 14.09 6.63 -12.46
N GLU A 92 13.51 6.04 -13.51
CA GLU A 92 13.66 6.49 -14.89
C GLU A 92 13.16 7.93 -15.11
N ARG A 93 12.23 8.41 -14.27
CA ARG A 93 11.67 9.76 -14.32
C ARG A 93 12.35 10.76 -13.40
N THR A 94 13.36 10.34 -12.69
CA THR A 94 14.14 11.18 -11.77
C THR A 94 15.54 11.47 -12.34
N GLN A 95 16.40 12.03 -11.51
CA GLN A 95 17.81 12.25 -11.83
C GLN A 95 18.60 10.97 -12.17
N TYR A 96 18.04 9.80 -11.93
CA TYR A 96 18.65 8.49 -12.22
C TYR A 96 18.24 7.93 -13.59
N GLY A 97 17.40 8.63 -14.35
CA GLY A 97 16.83 8.13 -15.59
C GLY A 97 17.83 7.61 -16.64
N ASP A 98 19.02 8.19 -16.69
CA ASP A 98 20.10 7.75 -17.58
C ASP A 98 21.12 6.80 -16.90
N SER A 99 20.83 6.37 -15.67
CA SER A 99 21.76 5.56 -14.89
C SER A 99 21.70 4.07 -15.28
N LYS A 100 22.89 3.49 -15.51
CA LYS A 100 23.04 2.03 -15.68
C LYS A 100 22.74 1.23 -14.40
N VAL A 101 22.53 1.93 -13.29
CA VAL A 101 22.29 1.37 -11.94
C VAL A 101 20.83 0.90 -11.77
N ILE A 102 19.90 1.51 -12.54
CA ILE A 102 18.46 1.23 -12.39
C ILE A 102 18.10 -0.26 -12.53
N PRO A 103 18.61 -0.99 -13.56
CA PRO A 103 18.27 -2.40 -13.73
C PRO A 103 18.71 -3.30 -12.56
N ASP A 104 19.76 -2.90 -11.85
CA ASP A 104 20.35 -3.67 -10.74
C ASP A 104 19.80 -3.24 -9.37
N THR A 105 18.79 -2.37 -9.36
CA THR A 105 18.14 -1.96 -8.11
C THR A 105 17.50 -3.14 -7.41
N LYS A 106 17.86 -3.31 -6.14
CA LYS A 106 17.33 -4.36 -5.27
C LYS A 106 16.09 -3.86 -4.54
N ILE A 107 15.16 -4.78 -4.30
CA ILE A 107 13.96 -4.49 -3.51
C ILE A 107 13.99 -5.35 -2.25
N HIS A 108 13.91 -4.68 -1.12
CA HIS A 108 13.68 -5.32 0.16
C HIS A 108 12.19 -5.19 0.52
N MET A 109 11.50 -6.32 0.60
CA MET A 109 10.11 -6.38 1.05
C MET A 109 10.09 -6.39 2.58
N GLY A 110 9.47 -5.39 3.17
CA GLY A 110 9.37 -5.21 4.61
C GLY A 110 8.20 -5.96 5.25
N ALA A 111 7.59 -5.34 6.27
CA ALA A 111 6.45 -5.92 6.97
C ALA A 111 5.19 -5.95 6.11
N PHE A 112 4.40 -7.01 6.31
CA PHE A 112 3.06 -7.18 5.76
C PHE A 112 2.07 -7.33 6.90
N TRP A 113 0.93 -6.68 6.80
CA TRP A 113 -0.15 -6.85 7.77
C TRP A 113 -1.52 -6.76 7.12
N VAL A 114 -2.47 -7.49 7.67
CA VAL A 114 -3.88 -7.43 7.29
C VAL A 114 -4.61 -6.48 8.23
N ASN A 115 -5.38 -5.58 7.63
CA ASN A 115 -6.34 -4.71 8.31
C ASN A 115 -7.75 -5.28 8.05
N SER A 116 -8.36 -5.84 9.07
CA SER A 116 -9.75 -6.33 9.05
C SER A 116 -10.62 -5.29 9.72
N MET A 117 -11.15 -4.38 8.94
CA MET A 117 -11.80 -3.15 9.38
C MET A 117 -13.33 -3.28 9.31
N TYR A 118 -14.01 -2.79 10.34
CA TYR A 118 -15.47 -2.81 10.48
C TYR A 118 -16.06 -1.41 10.56
N GLU A 119 -17.39 -1.32 10.72
CA GLU A 119 -18.13 -0.06 10.77
C GLU A 119 -17.55 0.91 11.83
N GLY A 120 -17.29 2.14 11.42
CA GLY A 120 -16.78 3.19 12.28
C GLY A 120 -15.26 3.22 12.44
N GLU A 121 -14.56 2.13 12.14
CA GLU A 121 -13.10 2.07 12.21
C GLU A 121 -12.46 2.84 11.04
N TYR A 122 -11.27 3.37 11.27
CA TYR A 122 -10.59 4.21 10.30
C TYR A 122 -9.06 4.21 10.50
N ASN A 123 -8.34 4.68 9.50
CA ASN A 123 -6.91 4.97 9.62
C ASN A 123 -6.71 6.49 9.54
N PRO A 124 -6.19 7.15 10.60
CA PRO A 124 -5.93 8.57 10.57
C PRO A 124 -4.89 8.96 9.53
N LEU A 125 -4.76 10.25 9.26
CA LEU A 125 -3.77 10.77 8.33
C LEU A 125 -2.37 10.43 8.79
N HIS A 126 -1.61 9.71 7.96
CA HIS A 126 -0.26 9.26 8.27
C HIS A 126 0.59 9.04 7.02
N MET A 127 1.85 8.74 7.23
CA MET A 127 2.81 8.24 6.24
C MET A 127 3.65 7.13 6.87
N HIS A 128 4.41 6.40 6.06
CA HIS A 128 5.23 5.29 6.55
C HIS A 128 6.70 5.69 6.59
N PRO A 129 7.26 6.02 7.76
CA PRO A 129 8.71 6.24 7.91
C PRO A 129 9.46 4.91 7.86
N GLY A 130 10.74 4.96 7.45
CA GLY A 130 11.61 3.77 7.46
C GLY A 130 11.47 2.85 6.25
N CYS A 131 10.81 3.31 5.20
CA CYS A 131 10.73 2.63 3.90
C CYS A 131 10.64 3.65 2.78
N THR A 132 10.74 3.21 1.53
CA THR A 132 10.62 4.11 0.37
C THR A 132 9.32 3.92 -0.39
N VAL A 133 8.69 2.78 -0.24
CA VAL A 133 7.46 2.39 -0.92
C VAL A 133 6.45 1.89 0.09
N SER A 134 5.22 2.36 -0.03
CA SER A 134 4.05 1.82 0.65
C SER A 134 3.05 1.30 -0.36
N ALA A 135 2.29 0.30 0.05
CA ALA A 135 1.29 -0.29 -0.80
C ALA A 135 0.11 -0.86 0.01
N THR A 136 -1.02 -0.97 -0.67
CA THR A 136 -2.18 -1.69 -0.16
C THR A 136 -2.84 -2.50 -1.27
N LEU A 137 -3.39 -3.64 -0.90
CA LEU A 137 -4.27 -4.42 -1.76
C LEU A 137 -5.60 -4.67 -1.05
N PHE A 138 -6.70 -4.67 -1.80
CA PHE A 138 -8.03 -4.88 -1.27
C PHE A 138 -8.47 -6.33 -1.47
N VAL A 139 -8.77 -7.01 -0.37
CA VAL A 139 -9.16 -8.43 -0.36
C VAL A 139 -10.67 -8.59 -0.30
N LYS A 140 -11.31 -7.83 0.60
CA LYS A 140 -12.76 -7.80 0.76
C LYS A 140 -13.24 -6.37 0.90
N VAL A 141 -14.38 -6.07 0.33
CA VAL A 141 -15.03 -4.75 0.45
C VAL A 141 -16.50 -4.99 0.74
N PRO A 142 -17.06 -4.45 1.83
CA PRO A 142 -18.46 -4.62 2.16
C PRO A 142 -19.33 -3.76 1.24
N GLU A 143 -20.61 -4.06 1.20
CA GLU A 143 -21.61 -3.12 0.69
C GLU A 143 -21.75 -1.97 1.69
N TYR A 144 -21.49 -0.75 1.22
CA TYR A 144 -21.68 0.44 2.04
C TYR A 144 -23.14 0.84 2.03
N ASN A 145 -23.70 1.10 3.21
CA ASN A 145 -25.05 1.63 3.32
C ASN A 145 -25.09 3.08 2.82
N GLU A 146 -26.12 3.42 2.07
CA GLU A 146 -26.41 4.82 1.81
C GLU A 146 -26.59 5.55 3.14
N ARG A 147 -25.81 6.60 3.36
CA ARG A 147 -26.00 7.46 4.52
C ARG A 147 -27.38 8.10 4.43
N LYS A 148 -28.33 7.61 5.22
CA LYS A 148 -29.59 8.32 5.45
C LYS A 148 -29.24 9.69 6.01
N SER A 149 -29.74 10.73 5.36
CA SER A 149 -29.55 12.13 5.77
C SER A 149 -29.93 12.31 7.24
N THR A 150 -28.97 12.33 8.14
CA THR A 150 -29.17 12.57 9.58
C THR A 150 -29.18 14.08 9.92
N GLY A 151 -29.58 14.95 8.98
CA GLY A 151 -29.53 16.40 9.16
C GLY A 151 -28.11 17.00 9.09
N LEU A 152 -27.11 16.23 9.40
CA LEU A 152 -25.69 16.45 9.09
C LEU A 152 -25.41 15.93 7.69
N LYS A 153 -26.13 16.42 6.70
CA LYS A 153 -25.69 16.25 5.30
C LYS A 153 -24.25 16.70 5.27
N SER A 154 -23.35 15.75 5.16
CA SER A 154 -21.96 15.98 5.33
C SER A 154 -21.57 17.19 4.50
N ARG A 155 -20.99 18.19 5.14
CA ARG A 155 -20.41 19.36 4.47
C ARG A 155 -19.26 18.97 3.54
N ILE A 156 -18.91 17.69 3.52
CA ILE A 156 -17.88 17.07 2.71
C ILE A 156 -18.55 16.37 1.53
N GLY A 157 -19.16 17.17 0.65
CA GLY A 157 -19.70 16.67 -0.62
C GLY A 157 -20.68 15.50 -0.48
N THR A 158 -20.93 14.81 -1.52
CA THR A 158 -22.00 13.84 -1.77
C THR A 158 -22.00 12.53 -0.96
N GLY A 159 -21.44 12.47 0.25
CA GLY A 159 -21.56 11.29 1.13
C GLY A 159 -20.81 10.03 0.66
N THR A 160 -19.86 10.17 -0.25
CA THR A 160 -19.22 9.06 -0.94
C THR A 160 -17.78 8.78 -0.49
N THR A 161 -17.42 9.14 0.76
CA THR A 161 -16.07 8.89 1.30
C THR A 161 -15.95 7.58 2.07
N ASP A 162 -17.05 6.90 2.32
CA ASP A 162 -17.08 5.71 3.16
C ASP A 162 -16.11 4.62 2.69
N GLY A 163 -15.23 4.20 3.62
CA GLY A 163 -14.22 3.18 3.39
C GLY A 163 -13.15 3.51 2.37
N ARG A 164 -13.10 4.76 1.86
CA ARG A 164 -12.11 5.17 0.86
C ARG A 164 -10.71 5.32 1.45
N LEU A 165 -9.74 5.02 0.62
CA LEU A 165 -8.37 5.47 0.79
C LEU A 165 -8.25 6.84 0.11
N GLU A 166 -7.77 7.85 0.82
CA GLU A 166 -7.43 9.14 0.26
C GLU A 166 -5.95 9.43 0.45
N MET A 167 -5.29 9.81 -0.62
CA MET A 167 -3.90 10.25 -0.64
C MET A 167 -3.86 11.77 -0.81
N ILE A 168 -2.97 12.43 -0.08
CA ILE A 168 -2.88 13.89 -0.02
C ILE A 168 -1.43 14.29 -0.28
N HIS A 169 -1.22 15.04 -1.38
CA HIS A 169 0.13 15.50 -1.73
C HIS A 169 0.34 16.97 -1.37
N ASN A 170 -0.63 17.82 -1.67
CA ASN A 170 -0.50 19.27 -1.50
C ASN A 170 -1.86 19.88 -1.23
N CYS A 171 -1.89 21.07 -0.64
CA CYS A 171 -3.09 21.88 -0.63
C CYS A 171 -3.23 22.57 -2.00
N ALA A 172 -3.93 21.91 -2.92
CA ALA A 172 -4.24 22.56 -4.19
C ALA A 172 -5.02 23.84 -3.92
N ASN A 173 -4.54 24.93 -4.45
CA ASN A 173 -5.30 26.17 -4.49
C ASN A 173 -6.50 25.91 -5.43
N SER A 174 -7.68 26.30 -5.01
CA SER A 174 -8.90 26.20 -5.80
C SER A 174 -8.85 26.93 -7.16
N LEU A 175 -7.83 27.76 -7.36
CA LEU A 175 -7.54 28.47 -8.60
C LEU A 175 -6.66 27.67 -9.57
N THR A 176 -6.08 26.53 -9.14
CA THR A 176 -5.30 25.64 -9.99
C THR A 176 -6.18 24.51 -10.52
N LEU A 177 -5.90 24.05 -11.71
CA LEU A 177 -6.55 22.85 -12.29
C LEU A 177 -5.98 21.54 -11.73
N GLU A 178 -5.24 21.64 -10.63
CA GLU A 178 -4.58 20.51 -9.96
C GLU A 178 -5.42 20.02 -8.77
N SER A 179 -5.43 18.71 -8.57
CA SER A 179 -5.99 18.10 -7.36
C SER A 179 -4.91 17.84 -6.34
N GLY A 180 -5.06 18.33 -5.12
CA GLY A 180 -4.19 17.99 -4.00
C GLY A 180 -4.50 16.64 -3.37
N THR A 181 -5.56 15.96 -3.81
CA THR A 181 -6.02 14.69 -3.25
C THR A 181 -6.35 13.68 -4.33
N PHE A 182 -6.05 12.42 -4.05
CA PHE A 182 -6.42 11.29 -4.89
C PHE A 182 -7.22 10.28 -4.06
N ARG A 183 -8.46 10.03 -4.46
CA ARG A 183 -9.40 9.16 -3.73
C ARG A 183 -9.59 7.85 -4.44
N VAL A 184 -9.42 6.77 -3.70
CA VAL A 184 -9.59 5.41 -4.16
C VAL A 184 -10.89 4.83 -3.59
N HIS A 185 -11.76 4.34 -4.47
CA HIS A 185 -12.85 3.45 -4.10
C HIS A 185 -12.32 2.03 -4.06
N PRO A 186 -12.26 1.39 -2.89
CA PRO A 186 -11.75 0.03 -2.78
C PRO A 186 -12.54 -0.93 -3.66
N LYS A 187 -11.83 -1.79 -4.40
CA LYS A 187 -12.42 -2.93 -5.11
C LYS A 187 -11.58 -4.17 -4.84
N PRO A 188 -12.19 -5.33 -4.58
CA PRO A 188 -11.43 -6.55 -4.39
C PRO A 188 -10.53 -6.83 -5.60
N GLY A 189 -9.28 -7.21 -5.32
CA GLY A 189 -8.26 -7.49 -6.32
C GLY A 189 -7.47 -6.27 -6.80
N GLU A 190 -7.84 -5.03 -6.45
CA GLU A 190 -7.02 -3.87 -6.76
C GLU A 190 -5.85 -3.70 -5.79
N VAL A 191 -4.71 -3.32 -6.33
CA VAL A 191 -3.47 -3.00 -5.59
C VAL A 191 -3.04 -1.59 -5.95
N TYR A 192 -2.62 -0.84 -4.94
CA TYR A 192 -2.06 0.50 -5.09
C TYR A 192 -0.69 0.55 -4.45
N ILE A 193 0.28 1.15 -5.16
CA ILE A 193 1.68 1.31 -4.73
C ILE A 193 2.04 2.79 -4.89
N TRP A 194 2.64 3.39 -3.85
CA TRP A 194 2.98 4.81 -3.82
C TRP A 194 4.24 5.08 -2.99
N PRO A 195 4.85 6.29 -3.09
CA PRO A 195 5.98 6.67 -2.23
C PRO A 195 5.55 6.69 -0.76
N SER A 196 6.32 6.09 0.12
CA SER A 196 5.97 5.94 1.54
C SER A 196 5.71 7.25 2.28
N THR A 197 6.28 8.35 1.79
CA THR A 197 6.11 9.70 2.34
C THR A 197 4.80 10.38 1.95
N LEU A 198 4.05 9.79 1.01
CA LEU A 198 2.76 10.35 0.61
C LEU A 198 1.74 10.16 1.74
N LEU A 199 1.24 11.29 2.25
CA LEU A 199 0.22 11.31 3.29
C LEU A 199 -1.04 10.62 2.81
N HIS A 200 -1.62 9.76 3.65
CA HIS A 200 -2.85 9.05 3.31
C HIS A 200 -3.69 8.72 4.55
N THR A 201 -4.97 8.50 4.31
CA THR A 201 -5.96 8.18 5.33
C THR A 201 -6.98 7.18 4.78
N VAL A 202 -7.60 6.41 5.66
CA VAL A 202 -8.73 5.55 5.31
C VAL A 202 -9.95 6.02 6.09
N TYR A 203 -10.99 6.42 5.38
CA TYR A 203 -12.23 6.88 5.99
C TYR A 203 -13.02 5.73 6.62
N PRO A 204 -13.70 5.99 7.74
CA PRO A 204 -14.67 5.06 8.28
C PRO A 204 -15.82 4.85 7.29
N PHE A 205 -16.53 3.76 7.46
CA PHE A 205 -17.73 3.49 6.69
C PHE A 205 -18.90 3.13 7.60
N ILE A 206 -20.11 3.22 7.05
CA ILE A 206 -21.33 2.75 7.68
C ILE A 206 -21.84 1.58 6.87
N GLY A 207 -22.03 0.43 7.51
CA GLY A 207 -22.50 -0.77 6.83
C GLY A 207 -22.09 -2.04 7.54
N LYS A 208 -22.68 -3.13 7.12
CA LYS A 208 -22.35 -4.46 7.66
C LYS A 208 -21.30 -5.14 6.79
N GLY A 209 -20.41 -5.86 7.43
CA GLY A 209 -19.38 -6.65 6.77
C GLY A 209 -17.98 -6.14 7.02
N GLU A 210 -17.04 -6.85 6.45
CA GLU A 210 -15.61 -6.65 6.63
C GLU A 210 -15.03 -5.92 5.42
N ARG A 211 -14.30 -4.84 5.67
CA ARG A 211 -13.37 -4.25 4.71
C ARG A 211 -11.99 -4.77 5.03
N ARG A 212 -11.51 -5.71 4.21
CA ARG A 212 -10.18 -6.28 4.41
C ARG A 212 -9.20 -5.77 3.38
N SER A 213 -8.07 -5.26 3.86
CA SER A 213 -6.93 -4.91 3.04
C SER A 213 -5.65 -5.50 3.62
N VAL A 214 -4.67 -5.72 2.76
CA VAL A 214 -3.29 -5.98 3.19
C VAL A 214 -2.48 -4.75 2.87
N ALA A 215 -1.75 -4.25 3.86
CA ALA A 215 -0.76 -3.22 3.65
C ALA A 215 0.64 -3.82 3.79
N PHE A 216 1.59 -3.25 3.08
CA PHE A 216 2.99 -3.64 3.16
C PHE A 216 3.91 -2.48 2.80
N ASN A 217 5.14 -2.59 3.26
CA ASN A 217 6.20 -1.65 2.98
C ASN A 217 7.33 -2.32 2.20
N ALA A 218 8.03 -1.54 1.38
CA ALA A 218 9.23 -1.99 0.70
C ALA A 218 10.26 -0.86 0.65
N THR A 219 11.53 -1.25 0.47
CA THR A 219 12.63 -0.30 0.30
C THR A 219 13.40 -0.68 -0.95
N HIS A 220 13.62 0.28 -1.84
CA HIS A 220 14.58 0.10 -2.92
C HIS A 220 15.98 0.43 -2.44
N LEU A 221 16.94 -0.29 -2.94
CA LEU A 221 18.36 -0.12 -2.66
C LEU A 221 19.11 -0.04 -3.98
N LEU A 222 19.90 1.00 -4.16
CA LEU A 222 20.84 1.05 -5.27
C LEU A 222 21.91 -0.04 -5.08
N PRO A 223 22.59 -0.51 -6.15
CA PRO A 223 23.51 -1.65 -6.07
C PRO A 223 24.63 -1.53 -5.03
N THR A 224 25.03 -0.30 -4.75
CA THR A 224 26.08 0.02 -3.78
C THR A 224 25.57 0.27 -2.36
N GLU A 225 24.24 0.26 -2.16
CA GLU A 225 23.61 0.57 -0.87
C GLU A 225 23.21 -0.69 -0.12
N THR A 226 23.21 -0.58 1.19
CA THR A 226 22.58 -1.53 2.10
C THR A 226 21.37 -0.88 2.78
N LEU A 227 20.52 -1.67 3.43
CA LEU A 227 19.40 -1.14 4.22
C LEU A 227 19.85 -0.13 5.29
N TYR A 228 21.06 -0.33 5.83
CA TYR A 228 21.61 0.51 6.88
C TYR A 228 22.12 1.85 6.38
N ASP A 229 22.41 1.97 5.08
CA ASP A 229 22.87 3.22 4.46
C ASP A 229 21.74 4.22 4.22
N GLN A 230 20.47 3.78 4.36
CA GLN A 230 19.32 4.64 4.20
C GLN A 230 19.08 5.47 5.48
N PRO A 231 19.28 6.81 5.46
CA PRO A 231 19.25 7.64 6.67
C PRO A 231 17.92 7.57 7.44
N HIS A 232 16.81 7.42 6.72
CA HIS A 232 15.49 7.32 7.32
C HIS A 232 15.24 5.97 7.99
N ILE A 233 15.82 4.87 7.48
CA ILE A 233 15.77 3.54 8.11
C ILE A 233 16.68 3.52 9.34
N ALA A 234 17.89 4.04 9.22
CA ALA A 234 18.83 4.14 10.33
C ALA A 234 18.26 4.96 11.49
N SER A 235 17.63 6.10 11.19
CA SER A 235 17.00 6.95 12.21
C SER A 235 15.78 6.30 12.87
N TYR A 236 14.97 5.59 12.11
CA TYR A 236 13.82 4.86 12.62
C TYR A 236 14.25 3.73 13.57
N ASN A 237 15.22 2.91 13.16
CA ASN A 237 15.75 1.84 13.97
C ASN A 237 16.38 2.35 15.27
N LYS A 238 17.12 3.47 15.20
CA LYS A 238 17.72 4.09 16.38
C LYS A 238 16.68 4.61 17.37
N ARG A 239 15.54 5.12 16.87
CA ARG A 239 14.47 5.70 17.70
C ARG A 239 13.66 4.64 18.43
N TYR A 240 13.43 3.50 17.80
CA TYR A 240 12.51 2.50 18.30
C TYR A 240 13.20 1.24 18.86
N ASP A 241 14.53 1.18 18.80
CA ASP A 241 15.36 0.06 19.29
C ASP A 241 14.83 -1.33 18.88
N LYS A 242 14.11 -1.37 17.77
CA LYS A 242 13.51 -2.57 17.19
C LYS A 242 14.37 -2.94 15.99
N GLY A 243 15.27 -3.90 16.19
CA GLY A 243 16.01 -4.46 15.05
C GLY A 243 15.03 -4.82 13.94
N VAL A 244 15.17 -4.18 12.79
CA VAL A 244 14.51 -4.67 11.59
C VAL A 244 15.07 -6.06 11.37
N GLN A 245 14.25 -7.08 11.62
CA GLN A 245 14.61 -8.41 11.17
C GLN A 245 14.67 -8.34 9.65
N VAL A 246 15.87 -8.36 9.13
CA VAL A 246 16.13 -8.55 7.71
C VAL A 246 15.70 -9.97 7.40
N VAL A 247 14.44 -10.12 7.02
CA VAL A 247 13.89 -11.41 6.58
C VAL A 247 13.73 -11.30 5.08
N GLY A 248 14.70 -11.83 4.37
CA GLY A 248 14.66 -11.98 2.93
C GLY A 248 16.04 -11.73 2.32
N GLU A 249 16.62 -12.75 1.73
CA GLU A 249 17.72 -12.58 0.78
C GLU A 249 17.19 -11.72 -0.37
N ALA A 250 17.97 -10.70 -0.73
CA ALA A 250 17.71 -9.92 -1.94
C ALA A 250 17.85 -10.86 -3.16
N LEU A 251 16.73 -11.17 -3.81
CA LEU A 251 16.72 -11.88 -5.08
C LEU A 251 17.03 -10.90 -6.22
#